data_fffa9fd5e826b9577d42ce18a6376163
#
_entry.id   fffa9fd5e826b9577d42ce18a6376163
#
_cell.length_a   1.000
_cell.length_b   1.000
_cell.length_c   1.000
_cell.angle_alpha   90.00
_cell.angle_beta   90.00
_cell.angle_gamma   90.00
#
_symmetry.space_group_name_H-M   'P 1'
#
loop_
_entity.id
_entity.type
_entity.pdbx_description
1 polymer ?
#
loop_
_entity_poly.entity_id
_entity_poly.type
_entity_poly.pdbx_seq_one_letter_code
_entity_poly.pdbx_strand_id
1 'polypeptide(L)'
;KLGLVGLEDVEDKKPAELSGGMKKRVGLARAIAIEPEVILYDEPTTGLDPTNSRRINSLIKELQRVLKVTSIVVTHDIESAYEVSDRIALIYEGRIKKAGAVKDFKSTDDEVVADFLNGTMESA
;
A
#
# COMPACT_ATOMS: atom_id res chain seq x y z
N LYS A 1 3.82 17.26 9.55
CA LYS A 1 3.41 16.09 8.73
C LYS A 1 4.60 15.43 8.01
N LEU A 2 5.63 16.19 7.57
CA LEU A 2 6.86 15.61 7.01
C LEU A 2 7.59 14.74 8.04
N GLY A 3 7.70 15.19 9.28
CA GLY A 3 8.29 14.40 10.37
C GLY A 3 7.55 13.06 10.62
N LEU A 4 6.21 13.03 10.49
CA LEU A 4 5.42 11.80 10.62
C LEU A 4 5.74 10.75 9.54
N VAL A 5 6.27 11.18 8.40
CA VAL A 5 6.70 10.29 7.31
C VAL A 5 8.22 10.10 7.26
N GLY A 6 8.92 10.51 8.32
CA GLY A 6 10.37 10.36 8.43
C GLY A 6 11.16 11.21 7.42
N LEU A 7 10.68 12.39 7.12
CA LEU A 7 11.37 13.38 6.29
C LEU A 7 11.74 14.61 7.15
N GLU A 8 13.02 14.94 7.17
CA GLU A 8 13.58 16.08 7.85
C GLU A 8 14.40 16.91 6.86
N ASP A 9 14.42 18.22 7.04
CA ASP A 9 15.21 19.17 6.25
C ASP A 9 14.97 19.09 4.72
N VAL A 10 13.72 18.84 4.32
CA VAL A 10 13.36 18.72 2.90
C VAL A 10 12.35 19.77 2.43
N GLU A 11 11.94 20.67 3.31
CA GLU A 11 10.88 21.65 3.08
C GLU A 11 11.18 22.55 1.87
N ASP A 12 12.43 22.93 1.71
CA ASP A 12 12.90 23.81 0.64
C ASP A 12 13.34 23.07 -0.63
N LYS A 13 13.33 21.72 -0.61
CA LYS A 13 13.74 20.93 -1.77
C LYS A 13 12.66 20.86 -2.82
N LYS A 14 13.07 20.98 -4.08
CA LYS A 14 12.17 20.74 -5.21
C LYS A 14 11.91 19.24 -5.38
N PRO A 15 10.74 18.85 -5.90
CA PRO A 15 10.43 17.43 -6.14
C PRO A 15 11.48 16.68 -6.97
N ALA A 16 12.16 17.37 -7.91
CA ALA A 16 13.21 16.78 -8.73
C ALA A 16 14.47 16.37 -7.94
N GLU A 17 14.68 16.98 -6.77
CA GLU A 17 15.83 16.72 -5.89
C GLU A 17 15.58 15.56 -4.90
N LEU A 18 14.36 15.01 -4.92
CA LEU A 18 13.95 13.93 -4.02
C LEU A 18 14.13 12.57 -4.69
N SER A 19 14.57 11.57 -3.91
CA SER A 19 14.57 10.17 -4.34
C SER A 19 13.14 9.65 -4.54
N GLY A 20 12.98 8.52 -5.25
CA GLY A 20 11.68 7.88 -5.44
C GLY A 20 10.95 7.59 -4.12
N GLY A 21 11.65 7.05 -3.14
CA GLY A 21 11.09 6.80 -1.80
C GLY A 21 10.73 8.08 -1.06
N MET A 22 11.52 9.14 -1.19
CA MET A 22 11.21 10.44 -0.61
C MET A 22 9.96 11.06 -1.25
N LYS A 23 9.83 10.98 -2.58
CA LYS A 23 8.61 11.44 -3.30
C LYS A 23 7.35 10.73 -2.81
N LYS A 24 7.42 9.41 -2.63
CA LYS A 24 6.29 8.63 -2.07
C LYS A 24 5.93 9.11 -0.66
N ARG A 25 6.92 9.33 0.20
CA ARG A 25 6.69 9.85 1.57
C ARG A 25 6.14 11.27 1.61
N VAL A 26 6.57 12.15 0.71
CA VAL A 26 5.96 13.48 0.55
C VAL A 26 4.49 13.35 0.12
N GLY A 27 4.18 12.42 -0.80
CA GLY A 27 2.80 12.12 -1.18
C GLY A 27 1.93 11.69 0.02
N LEU A 28 2.48 10.85 0.91
CA LEU A 28 1.80 10.46 2.15
C LEU A 28 1.61 11.67 3.09
N ALA A 29 2.65 12.49 3.30
CA ALA A 29 2.55 13.70 4.11
C ALA A 29 1.47 14.65 3.60
N ARG A 30 1.38 14.80 2.29
CA ARG A 30 0.33 15.60 1.64
C ARG A 30 -1.07 15.03 1.89
N ALA A 31 -1.24 13.72 1.79
CA ALA A 31 -2.52 13.05 2.03
C ALA A 31 -3.02 13.24 3.47
N ILE A 32 -2.12 13.23 4.46
CA ILE A 32 -2.48 13.40 5.87
C ILE A 32 -2.52 14.87 6.35
N ALA A 33 -2.20 15.82 5.47
CA ALA A 33 -2.15 17.25 5.84
C ALA A 33 -3.50 17.80 6.28
N ILE A 34 -4.58 17.30 5.71
CA ILE A 34 -5.97 17.70 6.00
C ILE A 34 -6.63 16.86 7.10
N GLU A 35 -5.89 15.95 7.73
CA GLU A 35 -6.36 15.06 8.80
C GLU A 35 -7.61 14.25 8.37
N PRO A 36 -7.53 13.45 7.29
CA PRO A 36 -8.66 12.72 6.75
C PRO A 36 -9.07 11.55 7.66
N GLU A 37 -10.34 11.13 7.57
CA GLU A 37 -10.82 9.89 8.19
C GLU A 37 -10.48 8.64 7.37
N VAL A 38 -10.34 8.79 6.05
CA VAL A 38 -10.02 7.71 5.10
C VAL A 38 -8.86 8.14 4.20
N ILE A 39 -7.90 7.27 4.02
CA ILE A 39 -6.79 7.45 3.07
C ILE A 39 -6.85 6.36 2.01
N LEU A 40 -6.77 6.78 0.75
CA LEU A 40 -6.66 5.90 -0.40
C LEU A 40 -5.21 5.89 -0.90
N TYR A 41 -4.62 4.70 -0.97
CA TYR A 41 -3.28 4.49 -1.52
C TYR A 41 -3.40 3.77 -2.85
N ASP A 42 -2.86 4.35 -3.90
CA ASP A 42 -2.82 3.75 -5.23
C ASP A 42 -1.37 3.37 -5.56
N GLU A 43 -1.11 2.06 -5.59
CA GLU A 43 0.20 1.47 -5.87
C GLU A 43 1.35 2.14 -5.09
N PRO A 44 1.31 2.17 -3.74
CA PRO A 44 2.24 2.99 -2.95
C PRO A 44 3.70 2.53 -3.04
N THR A 45 3.96 1.27 -3.39
CA THR A 45 5.31 0.69 -3.46
C THR A 45 5.84 0.53 -4.88
N THR A 46 5.03 0.82 -5.91
CA THR A 46 5.45 0.67 -7.32
C THR A 46 6.68 1.52 -7.62
N GLY A 47 7.65 0.91 -8.30
CA GLY A 47 8.90 1.56 -8.71
C GLY A 47 9.94 1.67 -7.59
N LEU A 48 9.71 1.07 -6.43
CA LEU A 48 10.65 1.03 -5.32
C LEU A 48 11.35 -0.34 -5.24
N ASP A 49 12.60 -0.31 -4.77
CA ASP A 49 13.31 -1.51 -4.37
C ASP A 49 12.68 -2.17 -3.12
N PRO A 50 12.95 -3.45 -2.82
CA PRO A 50 12.33 -4.16 -1.70
C PRO A 50 12.51 -3.48 -0.34
N THR A 51 13.65 -2.85 -0.08
CA THR A 51 13.92 -2.16 1.18
C THR A 51 13.03 -0.92 1.34
N ASN A 52 12.93 -0.11 0.29
CA ASN A 52 12.06 1.07 0.31
C ASN A 52 10.58 0.70 0.31
N SER A 53 10.18 -0.38 -0.37
CA SER A 53 8.82 -0.91 -0.31
C SER A 53 8.41 -1.27 1.11
N ARG A 54 9.27 -2.02 1.84
CA ARG A 54 9.02 -2.34 3.26
C ARG A 54 8.92 -1.11 4.14
N ARG A 55 9.73 -0.08 3.89
CA ARG A 55 9.64 1.20 4.63
C ARG A 55 8.30 1.90 4.40
N ILE A 56 7.80 1.93 3.16
CA ILE A 56 6.49 2.50 2.86
C ILE A 56 5.37 1.68 3.53
N ASN A 57 5.43 0.35 3.46
CA ASN A 57 4.45 -0.52 4.11
C ASN A 57 4.42 -0.30 5.63
N SER A 58 5.58 -0.25 6.28
CA SER A 58 5.68 0.05 7.72
C SER A 58 5.09 1.42 8.05
N LEU A 59 5.34 2.42 7.21
CA LEU A 59 4.81 3.76 7.39
C LEU A 59 3.29 3.82 7.24
N ILE A 60 2.71 3.11 6.27
CA ILE A 60 1.25 2.99 6.11
C ILE A 60 0.62 2.43 7.39
N LYS A 61 1.19 1.37 7.95
CA LYS A 61 0.72 0.75 9.20
C LYS A 61 0.85 1.69 10.39
N GLU A 62 1.96 2.41 10.48
CA GLU A 62 2.19 3.38 11.56
C GLU A 62 1.21 4.55 11.49
N LEU A 63 1.01 5.13 10.31
CA LEU A 63 0.04 6.21 10.11
C LEU A 63 -1.38 5.77 10.48
N GLN A 64 -1.78 4.57 10.08
CA GLN A 64 -3.08 4.00 10.45
C GLN A 64 -3.22 3.87 11.97
N ARG A 65 -2.17 3.38 12.65
CA ARG A 65 -2.17 3.20 14.10
C ARG A 65 -2.20 4.53 14.86
N VAL A 66 -1.38 5.49 14.43
CA VAL A 66 -1.21 6.79 15.11
C VAL A 66 -2.40 7.72 14.85
N LEU A 67 -2.83 7.81 13.60
CA LEU A 67 -3.91 8.71 13.18
C LEU A 67 -5.30 8.08 13.29
N LYS A 68 -5.37 6.76 13.51
CA LYS A 68 -6.61 5.97 13.56
C LYS A 68 -7.49 6.15 12.31
N VAL A 69 -6.85 6.34 11.16
CA VAL A 69 -7.51 6.48 9.87
C VAL A 69 -7.90 5.11 9.30
N THR A 70 -8.95 5.07 8.51
CA THR A 70 -9.25 3.93 7.66
C THR A 70 -8.39 4.01 6.39
N SER A 71 -7.71 2.91 6.05
CA SER A 71 -6.83 2.87 4.88
C SER A 71 -7.35 1.88 3.86
N ILE A 72 -7.43 2.29 2.61
CA ILE A 72 -7.69 1.42 1.46
C ILE A 72 -6.46 1.46 0.56
N VAL A 73 -5.85 0.31 0.33
CA VAL A 73 -4.64 0.17 -0.48
C VAL A 73 -4.95 -0.63 -1.73
N VAL A 74 -4.76 -0.04 -2.89
CA VAL A 74 -4.82 -0.72 -4.18
C VAL A 74 -3.40 -1.08 -4.58
N THR A 75 -3.14 -2.36 -4.80
CA THR A 75 -1.82 -2.85 -5.22
C THR A 75 -1.93 -4.19 -5.91
N HIS A 76 -1.01 -4.48 -6.81
CA HIS A 76 -0.78 -5.81 -7.38
C HIS A 76 0.35 -6.57 -6.67
N ASP A 77 1.02 -5.93 -5.72
CA ASP A 77 2.08 -6.54 -4.90
C ASP A 77 1.44 -7.31 -3.73
N ILE A 78 1.41 -8.63 -3.88
CA ILE A 78 0.79 -9.55 -2.91
C ILE A 78 1.48 -9.50 -1.55
N GLU A 79 2.80 -9.42 -1.52
CA GLU A 79 3.59 -9.31 -0.29
C GLU A 79 3.21 -8.05 0.50
N SER A 80 3.16 -6.91 -0.19
CA SER A 80 2.72 -5.64 0.40
C SER A 80 1.26 -5.72 0.89
N ALA A 81 0.36 -6.32 0.09
CA ALA A 81 -1.03 -6.50 0.48
C ALA A 81 -1.15 -7.32 1.78
N TYR A 82 -0.40 -8.40 1.91
CA TYR A 82 -0.38 -9.22 3.14
C TYR A 82 0.19 -8.47 4.34
N GLU A 83 1.22 -7.65 4.11
CA GLU A 83 1.90 -6.92 5.18
C GLU A 83 1.04 -5.80 5.77
N VAL A 84 0.33 -5.03 4.93
CA VAL A 84 -0.36 -3.81 5.36
C VAL A 84 -1.84 -4.01 5.70
N SER A 85 -2.45 -5.12 5.28
CA SER A 85 -3.92 -5.27 5.34
C SER A 85 -4.39 -6.12 6.51
N ASP A 86 -5.53 -5.74 7.09
CA ASP A 86 -6.34 -6.58 7.96
C ASP A 86 -7.26 -7.48 7.13
N ARG A 87 -7.79 -6.93 6.02
CA ARG A 87 -8.67 -7.60 5.07
C ARG A 87 -8.22 -7.30 3.64
N ILE A 88 -8.46 -8.25 2.77
CA ILE A 88 -8.14 -8.16 1.35
C ILE A 88 -9.42 -8.40 0.53
N ALA A 89 -9.54 -7.69 -0.59
CA ALA A 89 -10.50 -7.96 -1.63
C ALA A 89 -9.76 -8.15 -2.97
N LEU A 90 -9.96 -9.29 -3.61
CA LEU A 90 -9.45 -9.56 -4.95
C LEU A 90 -10.48 -9.12 -5.99
N ILE A 91 -10.06 -8.23 -6.88
CA ILE A 91 -10.85 -7.82 -8.04
C ILE A 91 -10.39 -8.64 -9.25
N TYR A 92 -11.34 -9.29 -9.91
CA TYR A 92 -11.11 -10.07 -11.11
C TYR A 92 -12.27 -9.83 -12.08
N GLU A 93 -11.97 -9.55 -13.35
CA GLU A 93 -12.96 -9.24 -14.40
C GLU A 93 -14.01 -8.19 -13.97
N GLY A 94 -13.55 -7.12 -13.31
CA GLY A 94 -14.39 -6.00 -12.86
C GLY A 94 -15.32 -6.32 -11.68
N ARG A 95 -15.11 -7.44 -10.99
CA ARG A 95 -15.93 -7.86 -9.84
C ARG A 95 -15.05 -8.26 -8.66
N ILE A 96 -15.59 -8.14 -7.46
CA ILE A 96 -14.93 -8.71 -6.27
C ILE A 96 -15.11 -10.23 -6.32
N LYS A 97 -14.02 -10.94 -6.58
CA LYS A 97 -13.97 -12.39 -6.63
C LYS A 97 -13.97 -13.01 -5.23
N LYS A 98 -13.22 -12.41 -4.32
CA LYS A 98 -13.11 -12.85 -2.92
C LYS A 98 -12.81 -11.64 -2.03
N ALA A 99 -13.38 -11.61 -0.83
CA ALA A 99 -13.02 -10.65 0.20
C ALA A 99 -13.00 -11.35 1.57
N GLY A 100 -12.03 -11.02 2.41
CA GLY A 100 -11.90 -11.64 3.73
C GLY A 100 -10.61 -11.26 4.44
N ALA A 101 -10.32 -11.92 5.56
CA ALA A 101 -9.08 -11.75 6.29
C ALA A 101 -7.88 -12.28 5.47
N VAL A 102 -6.69 -11.75 5.74
CA VAL A 102 -5.44 -12.18 5.07
C VAL A 102 -5.24 -13.69 5.13
N LYS A 103 -5.51 -14.31 6.27
CA LYS A 103 -5.39 -15.77 6.46
C LYS A 103 -6.25 -16.58 5.48
N ASP A 104 -7.43 -16.05 5.13
CA ASP A 104 -8.38 -16.73 4.24
C ASP A 104 -7.90 -16.74 2.79
N PHE A 105 -7.04 -15.78 2.41
CA PHE A 105 -6.37 -15.76 1.12
C PHE A 105 -5.19 -16.72 1.07
N LYS A 106 -4.40 -16.81 2.14
CA LYS A 106 -3.24 -17.71 2.22
C LYS A 106 -3.61 -19.20 2.19
N SER A 107 -4.83 -19.53 2.61
CA SER A 107 -5.36 -20.91 2.67
C SER A 107 -6.55 -21.13 1.74
N THR A 108 -6.59 -20.46 0.60
CA THR A 108 -7.74 -20.53 -0.32
C THR A 108 -7.75 -21.82 -1.13
N ASP A 109 -8.96 -22.39 -1.31
CA ASP A 109 -9.23 -23.52 -2.22
C ASP A 109 -9.77 -23.05 -3.59
N ASP A 110 -9.97 -21.74 -3.79
CA ASP A 110 -10.39 -21.16 -5.07
C ASP A 110 -9.22 -21.09 -6.04
N GLU A 111 -9.28 -21.84 -7.15
CA GLU A 111 -8.21 -21.92 -8.15
C GLU A 111 -7.86 -20.55 -8.75
N VAL A 112 -8.85 -19.71 -9.05
CA VAL A 112 -8.63 -18.38 -9.62
C VAL A 112 -7.86 -17.49 -8.63
N VAL A 113 -8.23 -17.56 -7.37
CA VAL A 113 -7.53 -16.82 -6.30
C VAL A 113 -6.12 -17.36 -6.13
N ALA A 114 -5.94 -18.67 -6.10
CA ALA A 114 -4.63 -19.32 -5.98
C ALA A 114 -3.72 -18.97 -7.15
N ASP A 115 -4.22 -19.02 -8.38
CA ASP A 115 -3.46 -18.66 -9.59
C ASP A 115 -3.03 -17.20 -9.58
N PHE A 116 -3.91 -16.30 -9.18
CA PHE A 116 -3.56 -14.89 -9.02
C PHE A 116 -2.45 -14.71 -7.98
N LEU A 117 -2.58 -15.33 -6.81
CA LEU A 117 -1.60 -15.22 -5.72
C LEU A 117 -0.24 -15.83 -6.10
N ASN A 118 -0.22 -16.88 -6.93
CA ASN A 118 0.99 -17.55 -7.38
C ASN A 118 1.60 -16.92 -8.66
N GLY A 119 0.92 -15.94 -9.25
CA GLY A 119 1.35 -15.31 -10.51
C GLY A 119 1.27 -16.25 -11.72
N THR A 120 0.41 -17.28 -11.66
CA THR A 120 0.23 -18.27 -12.72
C THR A 120 -0.96 -17.96 -13.63
N MET A 121 -1.70 -16.88 -13.35
CA MET A 121 -2.77 -16.43 -14.24
C MET A 121 -2.19 -16.00 -15.60
N GLU A 122 -2.63 -16.67 -16.65
CA GLU A 122 -2.40 -16.17 -18.00
C GLU A 122 -3.12 -14.83 -18.16
N SER A 123 -2.38 -13.83 -18.62
CA SER A 123 -2.93 -12.51 -18.93
C SER A 123 -3.97 -12.68 -20.04
N ALA A 124 -5.20 -12.43 -19.69
CA ALA A 124 -6.25 -12.36 -20.70
C ALA A 124 -6.04 -11.11 -21.57
#